data_79bbeb4a4e7019ea0343e3ae0087ff1a
#
_entry.id   79bbeb4a4e7019ea0343e3ae0087ff1a
#
_cell.length_a   1.000
_cell.length_b   1.000
_cell.length_c   1.000
_cell.angle_alpha   90.00
_cell.angle_beta   90.00
_cell.angle_gamma   90.00
#
_symmetry.space_group_name_H-M   'P 1'
#
loop_
_entity.id
_entity.type
_entity.pdbx_description
1 polymer ?
#
loop_
_entity_poly.entity_id
_entity_poly.type
_entity_poly.pdbx_seq_one_letter_code
_entity_poly.pdbx_strand_id
1 'polypeptide(L)'
;ALAAVLRFVPYVGVWIAALISAALAAAVDPGWTLVLETLGLFLVVELVAGQLVEPQLYGHSTGLSPLSVVVAAIFWSWIWGPVGLVVSTPLTLCLVVAGRHIKALRLLDILLGDSQALTLPERFYQRALSADSVELISNARAFLKHDSLAAYGDFVLLPALRLAGLDLDRGSITREQQLKVRQTIVTVISAISGGRHGFTRRRHAMSMLDQLSAGRQLRQQREQLFGRWQGPLAVPRGSVMLCVSMGSMGDDLATELLVRILRDKKLDARHLSIEDLKQVPPPEAVPGSVSMVYVVSAAPGEERSRAVATAEEIRARFAHALLVGVCLPGLMLQQEPSIDTLPSADRSATSLVEALQICLDWVEERAAA
;
A
#
# COMPACT_ATOMS: atom_id res chain seq x y z
N ALA A 1 -39.03 23.44 -9.52
CA ALA A 1 -38.83 23.87 -8.14
C ALA A 1 -39.14 22.74 -7.13
N LEU A 2 -40.32 22.09 -7.18
CA LEU A 2 -40.71 21.03 -6.22
C LEU A 2 -39.73 19.82 -6.27
N ALA A 3 -39.40 19.35 -7.46
CA ALA A 3 -38.44 18.23 -7.68
C ALA A 3 -37.06 18.54 -7.08
N ALA A 4 -36.56 19.78 -7.19
CA ALA A 4 -35.30 20.18 -6.61
C ALA A 4 -35.30 20.15 -5.06
N VAL A 5 -36.39 20.54 -4.45
CA VAL A 5 -36.55 20.46 -2.98
C VAL A 5 -36.67 19.02 -2.52
N LEU A 6 -37.47 18.20 -3.21
CA LEU A 6 -37.63 16.78 -2.89
C LEU A 6 -36.33 15.97 -3.07
N ARG A 7 -35.38 16.43 -3.89
CA ARG A 7 -34.06 15.77 -4.06
C ARG A 7 -33.23 15.76 -2.76
N PHE A 8 -33.50 16.65 -1.82
CA PHE A 8 -32.88 16.58 -0.48
C PHE A 8 -33.39 15.41 0.37
N VAL A 9 -34.51 14.77 0.00
CA VAL A 9 -35.01 13.58 0.67
C VAL A 9 -34.32 12.34 0.10
N PRO A 10 -33.44 11.67 0.85
CA PRO A 10 -32.67 10.54 0.33
C PRO A 10 -33.57 9.41 -0.17
N TYR A 11 -33.28 8.87 -1.34
CA TYR A 11 -33.90 7.70 -1.96
C TYR A 11 -35.40 7.84 -2.35
N VAL A 12 -36.18 8.65 -1.64
CA VAL A 12 -37.62 8.72 -1.84
C VAL A 12 -38.07 9.96 -2.61
N GLY A 13 -37.31 11.05 -2.52
CA GLY A 13 -37.72 12.35 -3.06
C GLY A 13 -37.95 12.36 -4.55
N VAL A 14 -37.10 11.66 -5.31
CA VAL A 14 -37.19 11.56 -6.78
C VAL A 14 -38.48 10.84 -7.20
N TRP A 15 -38.81 9.73 -6.53
CA TRP A 15 -40.03 8.97 -6.82
C TRP A 15 -41.30 9.76 -6.50
N ILE A 16 -41.32 10.49 -5.41
CA ILE A 16 -42.45 11.38 -5.05
C ILE A 16 -42.60 12.49 -6.11
N ALA A 17 -41.50 13.09 -6.54
CA ALA A 17 -41.51 14.13 -7.57
C ALA A 17 -42.03 13.60 -8.91
N ALA A 18 -41.58 12.41 -9.31
CA ALA A 18 -42.05 11.74 -10.55
C ALA A 18 -43.57 11.45 -10.46
N LEU A 19 -44.03 10.93 -9.32
CA LEU A 19 -45.44 10.57 -9.12
C LEU A 19 -46.36 11.79 -9.13
N ILE A 20 -45.96 12.89 -8.49
CA ILE A 20 -46.69 14.16 -8.53
C ILE A 20 -46.74 14.74 -9.94
N SER A 21 -45.62 14.71 -10.65
CA SER A 21 -45.57 15.20 -12.02
C SER A 21 -46.40 14.37 -12.98
N ALA A 22 -46.41 13.06 -12.85
CA ALA A 22 -47.24 12.14 -13.62
C ALA A 22 -48.75 12.32 -13.30
N ALA A 23 -49.09 12.50 -12.04
CA ALA A 23 -50.48 12.79 -11.65
C ALA A 23 -50.98 14.11 -12.22
N LEU A 24 -50.12 15.14 -12.27
CA LEU A 24 -50.47 16.44 -12.88
C LEU A 24 -50.63 16.29 -14.40
N ALA A 25 -49.75 15.53 -15.06
CA ALA A 25 -49.87 15.24 -16.49
C ALA A 25 -51.21 14.53 -16.81
N ALA A 26 -51.61 13.54 -16.03
CA ALA A 26 -52.89 12.84 -16.15
C ALA A 26 -54.12 13.73 -15.92
N ALA A 27 -54.00 14.77 -15.11
CA ALA A 27 -55.05 15.71 -14.85
C ALA A 27 -55.26 16.74 -15.97
N VAL A 28 -54.21 17.02 -16.78
CA VAL A 28 -54.19 17.99 -17.87
C VAL A 28 -54.62 17.37 -19.20
N ASP A 29 -54.21 16.12 -19.46
CA ASP A 29 -54.50 15.41 -20.72
C ASP A 29 -55.27 14.12 -20.41
N PRO A 30 -56.47 13.91 -21.04
CA PRO A 30 -57.23 12.67 -20.86
C PRO A 30 -56.52 11.42 -21.44
N GLY A 31 -55.45 11.61 -22.23
CA GLY A 31 -54.63 10.54 -22.80
C GLY A 31 -53.49 10.09 -21.92
N TRP A 32 -52.92 8.94 -22.27
CA TRP A 32 -51.72 8.43 -21.58
C TRP A 32 -50.43 9.01 -22.12
N THR A 33 -50.47 9.74 -23.22
CA THR A 33 -49.26 10.22 -23.94
C THR A 33 -48.43 11.16 -23.09
N LEU A 34 -49.07 12.19 -22.50
CA LEU A 34 -48.39 13.18 -21.68
C LEU A 34 -47.82 12.56 -20.37
N VAL A 35 -48.48 11.55 -19.82
CA VAL A 35 -48.01 10.81 -18.65
C VAL A 35 -46.75 10.04 -19.00
N LEU A 36 -46.74 9.31 -20.10
CA LEU A 36 -45.58 8.52 -20.55
C LEU A 36 -44.40 9.42 -20.94
N GLU A 37 -44.63 10.54 -21.60
CA GLU A 37 -43.57 11.53 -21.91
C GLU A 37 -42.98 12.12 -20.62
N THR A 38 -43.80 12.45 -19.63
CA THR A 38 -43.34 12.98 -18.33
C THR A 38 -42.50 11.96 -17.57
N LEU A 39 -42.95 10.72 -17.49
CA LEU A 39 -42.19 9.63 -16.85
C LEU A 39 -40.90 9.32 -17.62
N GLY A 40 -40.94 9.31 -18.95
CA GLY A 40 -39.78 9.12 -19.81
C GLY A 40 -38.74 10.23 -19.61
N LEU A 41 -39.17 11.49 -19.56
CA LEU A 41 -38.31 12.63 -19.28
C LEU A 41 -37.66 12.51 -17.88
N PHE A 42 -38.46 12.16 -16.86
CA PHE A 42 -37.96 11.96 -15.51
C PHE A 42 -36.88 10.86 -15.46
N LEU A 43 -37.12 9.73 -16.15
CA LEU A 43 -36.17 8.62 -16.21
C LEU A 43 -34.84 9.07 -16.86
N VAL A 44 -34.91 9.77 -18.00
CA VAL A 44 -33.71 10.25 -18.70
C VAL A 44 -32.93 11.26 -17.86
N VAL A 45 -33.63 12.24 -17.27
CA VAL A 45 -33.00 13.24 -16.40
C VAL A 45 -32.35 12.60 -15.19
N GLU A 46 -33.01 11.63 -14.54
CA GLU A 46 -32.46 10.94 -13.36
C GLU A 46 -31.27 10.07 -13.72
N LEU A 47 -31.31 9.39 -14.85
CA LEU A 47 -30.19 8.56 -15.33
C LEU A 47 -28.96 9.44 -15.64
N VAL A 48 -29.16 10.57 -16.30
CA VAL A 48 -28.08 11.52 -16.60
C VAL A 48 -27.57 12.19 -15.31
N ALA A 49 -28.46 12.70 -14.47
CA ALA A 49 -28.09 13.39 -13.24
C ALA A 49 -27.43 12.44 -12.22
N GLY A 50 -28.01 11.28 -11.97
CA GLY A 50 -27.54 10.34 -10.97
C GLY A 50 -26.30 9.55 -11.37
N GLN A 51 -26.17 9.18 -12.65
CA GLN A 51 -25.05 8.35 -13.12
C GLN A 51 -23.87 9.13 -13.69
N LEU A 52 -24.09 10.34 -14.21
CA LEU A 52 -23.04 11.14 -14.85
C LEU A 52 -22.71 12.40 -14.05
N VAL A 53 -23.73 13.20 -13.68
CA VAL A 53 -23.48 14.52 -13.10
C VAL A 53 -23.11 14.44 -11.62
N GLU A 54 -23.82 13.65 -10.83
CA GLU A 54 -23.54 13.50 -9.38
C GLU A 54 -22.15 12.93 -9.09
N PRO A 55 -21.68 11.85 -9.73
CA PRO A 55 -20.33 11.34 -9.50
C PRO A 55 -19.24 12.34 -9.88
N GLN A 56 -19.47 13.16 -10.91
CA GLN A 56 -18.50 14.18 -11.35
C GLN A 56 -18.46 15.41 -10.43
N LEU A 57 -19.60 15.83 -9.89
CA LEU A 57 -19.69 17.01 -9.02
C LEU A 57 -19.29 16.73 -7.57
N TYR A 58 -19.70 15.58 -7.03
CA TYR A 58 -19.51 15.26 -5.62
C TYR A 58 -18.30 14.34 -5.37
N GLY A 59 -17.70 13.76 -6.44
CA GLY A 59 -16.64 12.77 -6.30
C GLY A 59 -17.12 11.53 -5.53
N HIS A 60 -16.20 10.64 -5.17
CA HIS A 60 -16.53 9.40 -4.47
C HIS A 60 -16.72 9.56 -2.95
N SER A 61 -16.79 10.78 -2.39
CA SER A 61 -16.83 10.94 -0.94
C SER A 61 -17.66 12.10 -0.44
N THR A 62 -18.94 11.87 -0.21
CA THR A 62 -19.69 12.68 0.80
C THR A 62 -19.15 12.43 2.21
N GLY A 63 -18.35 11.37 2.41
CA GLY A 63 -17.79 10.98 3.70
C GLY A 63 -18.82 10.40 4.68
N LEU A 64 -20.04 10.10 4.22
CA LEU A 64 -21.10 9.45 4.98
C LEU A 64 -21.38 8.05 4.45
N SER A 65 -21.54 7.07 5.32
CA SER A 65 -21.97 5.74 4.90
C SER A 65 -23.45 5.77 4.46
N PRO A 66 -23.89 4.91 3.50
CA PRO A 66 -25.28 4.84 3.07
C PRO A 66 -26.26 4.61 4.24
N LEU A 67 -25.85 3.79 5.21
CA LEU A 67 -26.63 3.54 6.42
C LEU A 67 -26.76 4.81 7.27
N SER A 68 -25.68 5.58 7.40
CA SER A 68 -25.67 6.83 8.16
C SER A 68 -26.63 7.86 7.58
N VAL A 69 -26.76 7.92 6.26
CA VAL A 69 -27.70 8.82 5.59
C VAL A 69 -29.15 8.49 5.96
N VAL A 70 -29.51 7.19 5.99
CA VAL A 70 -30.85 6.74 6.39
C VAL A 70 -31.11 7.02 7.88
N VAL A 71 -30.16 6.66 8.75
CA VAL A 71 -30.27 6.91 10.20
C VAL A 71 -30.40 8.41 10.49
N ALA A 72 -29.59 9.25 9.82
CA ALA A 72 -29.67 10.70 9.94
C ALA A 72 -31.03 11.24 9.50
N ALA A 73 -31.55 10.76 8.35
CA ALA A 73 -32.88 11.17 7.88
C ALA A 73 -33.97 10.87 8.89
N ILE A 74 -33.98 9.67 9.48
CA ILE A 74 -34.93 9.28 10.52
C ILE A 74 -34.76 10.16 11.77
N PHE A 75 -33.54 10.34 12.26
CA PHE A 75 -33.24 11.10 13.48
C PHE A 75 -33.65 12.57 13.36
N TRP A 76 -33.24 13.26 12.31
CA TRP A 76 -33.56 14.68 12.11
C TRP A 76 -35.02 14.90 11.77
N SER A 77 -35.67 13.97 11.05
CA SER A 77 -37.06 14.00 10.76
C SER A 77 -37.91 13.84 12.04
N TRP A 78 -37.44 13.01 12.98
CA TRP A 78 -38.12 12.86 14.29
C TRP A 78 -38.04 14.12 15.16
N ILE A 79 -36.89 14.85 15.11
CA ILE A 79 -36.69 16.07 15.92
C ILE A 79 -37.41 17.27 15.31
N TRP A 80 -37.29 17.51 14.01
CA TRP A 80 -37.75 18.73 13.33
C TRP A 80 -38.80 18.48 12.25
N GLY A 81 -39.33 17.28 12.16
CA GLY A 81 -40.30 16.92 11.13
C GLY A 81 -39.79 17.00 9.71
N PRO A 82 -40.61 17.41 8.72
CA PRO A 82 -40.20 17.48 7.32
C PRO A 82 -38.99 18.38 7.04
N VAL A 83 -38.84 19.45 7.84
CA VAL A 83 -37.69 20.36 7.73
C VAL A 83 -36.38 19.62 8.09
N GLY A 84 -36.43 18.81 9.16
CA GLY A 84 -35.29 17.98 9.58
C GLY A 84 -34.89 16.98 8.51
N LEU A 85 -35.86 16.40 7.80
CA LEU A 85 -35.59 15.48 6.71
C LEU A 85 -34.80 16.16 5.58
N VAL A 86 -35.15 17.37 5.19
CA VAL A 86 -34.49 18.15 4.13
C VAL A 86 -33.06 18.51 4.52
N VAL A 87 -32.82 18.91 5.77
CA VAL A 87 -31.50 19.34 6.25
C VAL A 87 -30.64 18.19 6.83
N SER A 88 -31.19 16.98 6.86
CA SER A 88 -30.52 15.81 7.49
C SER A 88 -29.11 15.55 6.97
N THR A 89 -28.94 15.49 5.66
CA THR A 89 -27.65 15.21 5.02
C THR A 89 -26.60 16.30 5.28
N PRO A 90 -26.85 17.59 4.98
CA PRO A 90 -25.88 18.64 5.23
C PRO A 90 -25.54 18.80 6.72
N LEU A 91 -26.51 18.64 7.62
CA LEU A 91 -26.27 18.78 9.04
C LEU A 91 -25.42 17.62 9.59
N THR A 92 -25.70 16.40 9.15
CA THR A 92 -24.90 15.22 9.54
C THR A 92 -23.50 15.28 8.97
N LEU A 93 -23.33 15.79 7.74
CA LEU A 93 -22.02 16.01 7.17
C LEU A 93 -21.20 17.02 7.99
N CYS A 94 -21.82 18.12 8.43
CA CYS A 94 -21.17 19.07 9.33
C CYS A 94 -20.75 18.42 10.65
N LEU A 95 -21.57 17.52 11.22
CA LEU A 95 -21.23 16.79 12.44
C LEU A 95 -20.07 15.82 12.24
N VAL A 96 -20.02 15.10 11.12
CA VAL A 96 -18.91 14.20 10.80
C VAL A 96 -17.62 14.99 10.59
N VAL A 97 -17.66 16.09 9.84
CA VAL A 97 -16.48 16.96 9.65
C VAL A 97 -16.03 17.55 11.00
N ALA A 98 -16.94 17.99 11.85
CA ALA A 98 -16.59 18.43 13.20
C ALA A 98 -15.96 17.32 14.03
N GLY A 99 -16.42 16.06 13.88
CA GLY A 99 -15.87 14.88 14.54
C GLY A 99 -14.42 14.60 14.17
N ARG A 100 -13.99 14.96 12.96
CA ARG A 100 -12.58 14.83 12.53
C ARG A 100 -11.65 15.82 13.23
N HIS A 101 -12.15 16.96 13.64
CA HIS A 101 -11.35 18.05 14.25
C HIS A 101 -11.52 18.13 15.77
N ILE A 102 -12.64 17.68 16.33
CA ILE A 102 -12.97 17.79 17.75
C ILE A 102 -12.93 16.40 18.40
N LYS A 103 -12.00 16.17 19.31
CA LYS A 103 -11.81 14.87 19.99
C LYS A 103 -13.08 14.32 20.64
N ALA A 104 -13.91 15.19 21.23
CA ALA A 104 -15.16 14.79 21.89
C ALA A 104 -16.23 14.27 20.89
N LEU A 105 -16.18 14.68 19.63
CA LEU A 105 -17.11 14.29 18.57
C LEU A 105 -16.59 13.17 17.66
N ARG A 106 -15.38 12.65 17.93
CA ARG A 106 -14.73 11.61 17.12
C ARG A 106 -15.56 10.35 16.96
N LEU A 107 -16.41 10.05 17.95
CA LEU A 107 -17.35 8.93 17.88
C LEU A 107 -18.33 9.07 16.71
N LEU A 108 -18.74 10.30 16.37
CA LEU A 108 -19.66 10.56 15.26
C LEU A 108 -18.98 10.30 13.90
N ASP A 109 -17.70 10.66 13.75
CA ASP A 109 -16.93 10.35 12.54
C ASP A 109 -16.80 8.82 12.35
N ILE A 110 -16.56 8.06 13.42
CA ILE A 110 -16.47 6.59 13.38
C ILE A 110 -17.81 5.93 13.05
N LEU A 111 -18.93 6.43 13.62
CA LEU A 111 -20.24 5.82 13.46
C LEU A 111 -20.94 6.22 12.16
N LEU A 112 -20.76 7.45 11.72
CA LEU A 112 -21.49 8.03 10.59
C LEU A 112 -20.62 8.20 9.34
N GLY A 113 -19.29 8.26 9.50
CA GLY A 113 -18.37 8.42 8.40
C GLY A 113 -18.27 7.17 7.53
N ASP A 114 -17.93 7.39 6.25
CA ASP A 114 -17.58 6.34 5.28
C ASP A 114 -16.06 6.10 5.28
N SER A 115 -15.37 6.43 6.37
CA SER A 115 -13.95 6.10 6.50
C SER A 115 -13.80 4.60 6.44
N GLN A 116 -12.97 4.15 5.52
CA GLN A 116 -12.63 2.73 5.44
C GLN A 116 -12.10 2.32 6.83
N ALA A 117 -12.79 1.41 7.48
CA ALA A 117 -12.48 0.99 8.85
C ALA A 117 -11.04 0.50 9.01
N LEU A 118 -10.37 0.16 7.91
CA LEU A 118 -9.01 -0.34 7.86
C LEU A 118 -8.23 0.27 6.70
N THR A 119 -7.01 0.68 6.98
CA THR A 119 -6.02 1.09 5.96
C THR A 119 -5.58 -0.12 5.11
N LEU A 120 -4.93 0.13 3.97
CA LEU A 120 -4.41 -0.95 3.11
C LEU A 120 -3.46 -1.91 3.86
N PRO A 121 -2.50 -1.44 4.69
CA PRO A 121 -1.66 -2.32 5.49
C PRO A 121 -2.44 -3.14 6.52
N GLU A 122 -3.42 -2.53 7.20
CA GLU A 122 -4.25 -3.23 8.19
C GLU A 122 -5.12 -4.31 7.54
N ARG A 123 -5.69 -4.03 6.37
CA ARG A 123 -6.43 -5.04 5.59
C ARG A 123 -5.52 -6.19 5.16
N PHE A 124 -4.31 -5.86 4.66
CA PHE A 124 -3.33 -6.87 4.30
C PHE A 124 -2.99 -7.74 5.50
N TYR A 125 -2.68 -7.11 6.64
CA TYR A 125 -2.31 -7.80 7.87
C TYR A 125 -3.42 -8.74 8.38
N GLN A 126 -4.66 -8.25 8.47
CA GLN A 126 -5.79 -9.09 8.91
C GLN A 126 -6.03 -10.29 8.00
N ARG A 127 -5.95 -10.11 6.68
CA ARG A 127 -6.09 -11.21 5.73
C ARG A 127 -4.90 -12.16 5.76
N ALA A 128 -3.72 -11.64 6.01
CA ALA A 128 -2.52 -12.47 6.19
C ALA A 128 -2.62 -13.38 7.43
N LEU A 129 -3.24 -12.90 8.51
CA LEU A 129 -3.56 -13.73 9.69
C LEU A 129 -4.51 -14.89 9.37
N SER A 130 -5.45 -14.66 8.45
CA SER A 130 -6.40 -15.68 7.97
C SER A 130 -5.82 -16.59 6.86
N ALA A 131 -4.58 -16.36 6.44
CA ALA A 131 -3.88 -17.07 5.36
C ALA A 131 -4.60 -17.00 3.99
N ASP A 132 -5.42 -15.98 3.74
CA ASP A 132 -6.13 -15.76 2.46
C ASP A 132 -5.18 -15.11 1.43
N SER A 133 -4.27 -15.93 0.90
CA SER A 133 -3.27 -15.47 -0.06
C SER A 133 -3.87 -15.15 -1.45
N VAL A 134 -5.00 -15.74 -1.81
CA VAL A 134 -5.60 -15.59 -3.16
C VAL A 134 -6.10 -14.16 -3.34
N GLU A 135 -6.86 -13.67 -2.38
CA GLU A 135 -7.40 -12.31 -2.43
C GLU A 135 -6.28 -11.27 -2.30
N LEU A 136 -5.29 -11.52 -1.43
CA LEU A 136 -4.13 -10.64 -1.29
C LEU A 136 -3.31 -10.51 -2.58
N ILE A 137 -3.12 -11.61 -3.33
CA ILE A 137 -2.46 -11.59 -4.64
C ILE A 137 -3.29 -10.80 -5.65
N SER A 138 -4.62 -10.96 -5.65
CA SER A 138 -5.52 -10.20 -6.52
C SER A 138 -5.44 -8.70 -6.24
N ASN A 139 -5.48 -8.30 -4.96
CA ASN A 139 -5.39 -6.91 -4.52
C ASN A 139 -4.01 -6.31 -4.83
N ALA A 140 -2.93 -7.07 -4.63
CA ALA A 140 -1.58 -6.65 -5.00
C ALA A 140 -1.46 -6.40 -6.51
N ARG A 141 -2.00 -7.29 -7.34
CA ARG A 141 -2.01 -7.10 -8.80
C ARG A 141 -2.86 -5.91 -9.23
N ALA A 142 -3.98 -5.64 -8.53
CA ALA A 142 -4.80 -4.47 -8.80
C ALA A 142 -4.04 -3.17 -8.45
N PHE A 143 -3.34 -3.14 -7.32
CA PHE A 143 -2.48 -2.02 -6.92
C PHE A 143 -1.38 -1.76 -7.96
N LEU A 144 -0.68 -2.82 -8.39
CA LEU A 144 0.41 -2.74 -9.36
C LEU A 144 -0.01 -2.35 -10.79
N LYS A 145 -1.30 -2.24 -11.09
CA LYS A 145 -1.78 -1.64 -12.35
C LYS A 145 -1.66 -0.12 -12.39
N HIS A 146 -1.65 0.51 -11.23
CA HIS A 146 -1.65 1.97 -11.07
C HIS A 146 -0.37 2.49 -10.42
N ASP A 147 0.29 1.65 -9.62
CA ASP A 147 1.43 2.00 -8.80
C ASP A 147 2.59 1.01 -8.98
N SER A 148 3.77 1.39 -8.46
CA SER A 148 4.98 0.57 -8.55
C SER A 148 5.07 -0.49 -7.44
N LEU A 149 5.92 -1.51 -7.65
CA LEU A 149 6.27 -2.49 -6.62
C LEU A 149 6.96 -1.81 -5.42
N ALA A 150 7.71 -0.73 -5.64
CA ALA A 150 8.33 0.06 -4.58
C ALA A 150 7.28 0.70 -3.69
N ALA A 151 6.28 1.36 -4.29
CA ALA A 151 5.15 1.94 -3.56
C ALA A 151 4.35 0.87 -2.79
N TYR A 152 4.12 -0.30 -3.38
CA TYR A 152 3.46 -1.41 -2.68
C TYR A 152 4.27 -1.90 -1.48
N GLY A 153 5.60 -1.95 -1.60
CA GLY A 153 6.51 -2.23 -0.50
C GLY A 153 6.36 -1.23 0.65
N ASP A 154 6.47 0.06 0.33
CA ASP A 154 6.46 1.16 1.31
C ASP A 154 5.08 1.34 1.97
N PHE A 155 3.98 1.30 1.19
CA PHE A 155 2.65 1.63 1.71
C PHE A 155 1.86 0.44 2.24
N VAL A 156 2.22 -0.81 1.88
CA VAL A 156 1.44 -1.99 2.27
C VAL A 156 2.28 -3.03 3.01
N LEU A 157 3.35 -3.55 2.40
CA LEU A 157 4.07 -4.71 2.94
C LEU A 157 4.87 -4.41 4.20
N LEU A 158 5.68 -3.35 4.18
CA LEU A 158 6.51 -2.97 5.33
C LEU A 158 5.67 -2.52 6.52
N PRO A 159 4.63 -1.68 6.35
CA PRO A 159 3.72 -1.34 7.46
C PRO A 159 2.93 -2.55 7.99
N ALA A 160 2.51 -3.49 7.14
CA ALA A 160 1.82 -4.71 7.59
C ALA A 160 2.74 -5.62 8.42
N LEU A 161 4.02 -5.75 8.01
CA LEU A 161 5.01 -6.49 8.80
C LEU A 161 5.26 -5.84 10.17
N ARG A 162 5.29 -4.50 10.21
CA ARG A 162 5.39 -3.73 11.45
C ARG A 162 4.22 -4.00 12.38
N LEU A 163 2.98 -3.98 11.87
CA LEU A 163 1.79 -4.29 12.67
C LEU A 163 1.89 -5.69 13.28
N ALA A 164 2.33 -6.69 12.50
CA ALA A 164 2.56 -8.04 13.00
C ALA A 164 3.64 -8.12 14.09
N GLY A 165 4.70 -7.31 14.00
CA GLY A 165 5.72 -7.19 15.03
C GLY A 165 5.15 -6.60 16.32
N LEU A 166 4.46 -5.46 16.23
CA LEU A 166 3.84 -4.76 17.35
C LEU A 166 2.83 -5.63 18.10
N ASP A 167 2.01 -6.36 17.38
CA ASP A 167 0.99 -7.23 17.98
C ASP A 167 1.60 -8.46 18.64
N LEU A 168 2.74 -8.96 18.14
CA LEU A 168 3.49 -10.01 18.79
C LEU A 168 4.10 -9.50 20.13
N ASP A 169 4.73 -8.32 20.11
CA ASP A 169 5.34 -7.72 21.30
C ASP A 169 4.30 -7.40 22.39
N ARG A 170 3.09 -7.04 21.98
CA ARG A 170 1.93 -6.84 22.87
C ARG A 170 1.26 -8.13 23.32
N GLY A 171 1.66 -9.28 22.78
CA GLY A 171 1.02 -10.56 23.04
C GLY A 171 -0.38 -10.71 22.44
N SER A 172 -0.76 -9.83 21.49
CA SER A 172 -2.06 -9.88 20.82
C SER A 172 -2.14 -11.00 19.79
N ILE A 173 -1.00 -11.46 19.27
CA ILE A 173 -0.89 -12.60 18.37
C ILE A 173 0.14 -13.60 18.87
N THR A 174 -0.02 -14.86 18.45
CA THR A 174 0.94 -15.92 18.73
C THR A 174 2.10 -15.93 17.72
N ARG A 175 3.20 -16.60 18.09
CA ARG A 175 4.31 -16.82 17.13
C ARG A 175 3.87 -17.58 15.87
N GLU A 176 2.92 -18.49 16.01
CA GLU A 176 2.35 -19.23 14.86
C GLU A 176 1.60 -18.27 13.89
N GLN A 177 0.82 -17.35 14.44
CA GLN A 177 0.13 -16.33 13.65
C GLN A 177 1.11 -15.39 12.95
N GLN A 178 2.17 -14.98 13.62
CA GLN A 178 3.24 -14.19 13.00
C GLN A 178 3.93 -14.95 11.85
N LEU A 179 4.17 -16.26 12.01
CA LEU A 179 4.70 -17.09 10.93
C LEU A 179 3.76 -17.15 9.72
N LYS A 180 2.44 -17.25 9.97
CA LYS A 180 1.43 -17.20 8.88
C LYS A 180 1.49 -15.89 8.10
N VAL A 181 1.61 -14.75 8.79
CA VAL A 181 1.77 -13.44 8.13
C VAL A 181 3.02 -13.41 7.26
N ARG A 182 4.16 -13.89 7.78
CA ARG A 182 5.43 -13.95 7.02
C ARG A 182 5.32 -14.84 5.79
N GLN A 183 4.74 -16.04 5.92
CA GLN A 183 4.53 -16.97 4.81
C GLN A 183 3.60 -16.37 3.75
N THR A 184 2.58 -15.65 4.18
CA THR A 184 1.67 -14.94 3.26
C THR A 184 2.41 -13.84 2.50
N ILE A 185 3.25 -13.05 3.16
CA ILE A 185 4.10 -12.04 2.51
C ILE A 185 5.00 -12.69 1.45
N VAL A 186 5.68 -13.79 1.79
CA VAL A 186 6.52 -14.55 0.84
C VAL A 186 5.71 -15.02 -0.36
N THR A 187 4.52 -15.55 -0.12
CA THR A 187 3.63 -16.05 -1.18
C THR A 187 3.17 -14.92 -2.11
N VAL A 188 2.75 -13.79 -1.55
CA VAL A 188 2.31 -12.62 -2.32
C VAL A 188 3.47 -12.07 -3.16
N ILE A 189 4.64 -11.80 -2.54
CA ILE A 189 5.81 -11.27 -3.25
C ILE A 189 6.25 -12.24 -4.36
N SER A 190 6.27 -13.54 -4.10
CA SER A 190 6.62 -14.54 -5.12
C SER A 190 5.64 -14.55 -6.28
N ALA A 191 4.35 -14.36 -6.02
CA ALA A 191 3.30 -14.35 -7.04
C ALA A 191 3.28 -13.08 -7.91
N ILE A 192 3.71 -11.92 -7.36
CA ILE A 192 3.73 -10.65 -8.09
C ILE A 192 5.06 -10.35 -8.77
N SER A 193 6.19 -10.88 -8.23
CA SER A 193 7.54 -10.69 -8.79
C SER A 193 7.93 -11.77 -9.79
N GLY A 194 7.19 -12.88 -9.84
CA GLY A 194 7.42 -13.98 -10.77
C GLY A 194 6.87 -13.68 -12.14
N GLY A 195 7.67 -13.10 -13.03
CA GLY A 195 7.34 -13.06 -14.45
C GLY A 195 7.15 -14.48 -14.98
N ARG A 196 5.97 -14.73 -15.59
CA ARG A 196 5.57 -15.81 -16.53
C ARG A 196 6.08 -17.26 -16.37
N HIS A 197 6.89 -17.60 -15.38
CA HIS A 197 7.28 -18.98 -15.12
C HIS A 197 6.41 -19.50 -13.99
N GLY A 198 5.45 -20.35 -14.35
CA GLY A 198 4.52 -20.97 -13.44
C GLY A 198 5.22 -21.63 -12.26
N PHE A 199 5.08 -21.03 -11.09
CA PHE A 199 5.44 -21.67 -9.85
C PHE A 199 4.46 -22.84 -9.61
N THR A 200 4.88 -24.02 -9.95
CA THR A 200 4.25 -25.24 -9.48
C THR A 200 4.22 -25.21 -7.95
N ARG A 201 3.01 -25.23 -7.44
CA ARG A 201 2.61 -25.27 -6.03
C ARG A 201 3.18 -26.53 -5.36
N ARG A 202 4.50 -26.57 -5.09
CA ARG A 202 5.05 -27.54 -4.16
C ARG A 202 4.70 -27.03 -2.76
N ARG A 203 3.66 -27.63 -2.17
CA ARG A 203 3.49 -27.65 -0.72
C ARG A 203 4.78 -28.26 -0.13
N HIS A 204 5.72 -27.40 0.26
CA HIS A 204 6.80 -27.87 1.11
C HIS A 204 6.23 -28.11 2.49
N ALA A 205 6.38 -29.34 2.95
CA ALA A 205 6.13 -29.75 4.32
C ALA A 205 6.85 -28.76 5.27
N MET A 206 6.21 -28.45 6.38
CA MET A 206 6.78 -27.68 7.49
C MET A 206 8.13 -28.32 7.87
N SER A 207 9.21 -27.69 7.42
CA SER A 207 10.59 -28.07 7.69
C SER A 207 11.20 -26.96 8.54
N MET A 208 12.34 -27.24 9.19
CA MET A 208 13.15 -26.30 10.01
C MET A 208 13.42 -24.92 9.35
N LEU A 209 13.03 -24.70 8.11
CA LEU A 209 13.06 -23.43 7.38
C LEU A 209 12.07 -22.38 7.92
N ASP A 210 11.11 -22.76 8.76
CA ASP A 210 10.11 -21.84 9.33
C ASP A 210 10.70 -20.82 10.32
N GLN A 211 11.95 -20.98 10.71
CA GLN A 211 12.66 -20.02 11.58
C GLN A 211 13.35 -18.89 10.81
N LEU A 212 13.42 -18.99 9.48
CA LEU A 212 14.04 -17.94 8.65
C LEU A 212 13.12 -16.74 8.46
N SER A 213 13.72 -15.54 8.39
CA SER A 213 12.97 -14.34 8.02
C SER A 213 12.35 -14.46 6.62
N ALA A 214 11.23 -13.76 6.37
CA ALA A 214 10.60 -13.74 5.04
C ALA A 214 11.59 -13.32 3.93
N GLY A 215 12.46 -12.35 4.23
CA GLY A 215 13.50 -11.90 3.32
C GLY A 215 14.50 -13.01 2.98
N ARG A 216 14.95 -13.78 3.97
CA ARG A 216 15.87 -14.92 3.75
C ARG A 216 15.24 -16.03 2.93
N GLN A 217 13.98 -16.34 3.17
CA GLN A 217 13.25 -17.33 2.36
C GLN A 217 13.15 -16.89 0.89
N LEU A 218 12.80 -15.64 0.64
CA LEU A 218 12.72 -15.07 -0.70
C LEU A 218 14.08 -15.02 -1.39
N ARG A 219 15.14 -14.70 -0.64
CA ARG A 219 16.54 -14.73 -1.13
C ARG A 219 16.94 -16.15 -1.52
N GLN A 220 16.70 -17.16 -0.67
CA GLN A 220 16.99 -18.56 -0.98
C GLN A 220 16.29 -19.06 -2.23
N GLN A 221 15.01 -18.71 -2.42
CA GLN A 221 14.29 -19.03 -3.65
C GLN A 221 15.00 -18.48 -4.89
N ARG A 222 15.54 -17.28 -4.81
CA ARG A 222 16.29 -16.65 -5.90
C ARG A 222 17.66 -17.26 -6.09
N GLU A 223 18.37 -17.62 -5.03
CA GLU A 223 19.65 -18.32 -5.08
C GLU A 223 19.52 -19.71 -5.71
N GLN A 224 18.40 -20.40 -5.51
CA GLN A 224 18.10 -21.66 -6.19
C GLN A 224 17.93 -21.49 -7.71
N LEU A 225 17.43 -20.35 -8.18
CA LEU A 225 17.22 -20.07 -9.60
C LEU A 225 18.46 -19.55 -10.31
N PHE A 226 19.25 -18.71 -9.64
CA PHE A 226 20.35 -17.94 -10.26
C PHE A 226 21.73 -18.26 -9.68
N GLY A 227 21.83 -19.26 -8.79
CA GLY A 227 23.05 -19.60 -8.07
C GLY A 227 23.28 -18.71 -6.83
N ARG A 228 24.22 -19.11 -5.98
CA ARG A 228 24.57 -18.46 -4.70
C ARG A 228 24.81 -16.95 -4.84
N TRP A 229 25.49 -16.54 -5.92
CA TRP A 229 25.83 -15.14 -6.18
C TRP A 229 24.76 -14.40 -6.99
N GLN A 230 23.62 -15.06 -7.23
CA GLN A 230 22.39 -14.48 -7.81
C GLN A 230 22.55 -13.94 -9.24
N GLY A 231 23.59 -14.40 -9.94
CA GLY A 231 23.89 -14.05 -11.32
C GLY A 231 25.31 -14.41 -11.73
N PRO A 232 25.68 -14.21 -13.00
CA PRO A 232 27.03 -14.48 -13.48
C PRO A 232 28.07 -13.59 -12.79
N LEU A 233 29.26 -14.10 -12.54
CA LEU A 233 30.36 -13.35 -11.92
C LEU A 233 31.17 -12.54 -12.94
N ALA A 234 31.31 -13.07 -14.17
CA ALA A 234 31.96 -12.38 -15.29
C ALA A 234 30.97 -11.40 -15.93
N VAL A 235 30.88 -10.20 -15.37
CA VAL A 235 29.96 -9.12 -15.81
C VAL A 235 30.77 -7.85 -16.12
N PRO A 236 30.24 -6.92 -16.93
CA PRO A 236 30.89 -5.64 -17.21
C PRO A 236 31.16 -4.84 -15.93
N ARG A 237 32.19 -3.99 -15.97
CA ARG A 237 32.50 -3.08 -14.88
C ARG A 237 31.33 -2.13 -14.63
N GLY A 238 30.99 -1.92 -13.37
CA GLY A 238 29.90 -1.00 -12.95
C GLY A 238 28.51 -1.45 -13.34
N SER A 239 28.27 -2.76 -13.54
CA SER A 239 26.94 -3.29 -13.90
C SER A 239 26.17 -3.86 -12.72
N VAL A 240 26.81 -4.11 -11.56
CA VAL A 240 26.23 -4.77 -10.40
C VAL A 240 25.87 -3.76 -9.32
N MET A 241 24.69 -3.90 -8.76
CA MET A 241 24.22 -3.19 -7.58
C MET A 241 24.12 -4.16 -6.42
N LEU A 242 24.80 -3.86 -5.32
CA LEU A 242 24.75 -4.68 -4.12
C LEU A 242 23.75 -4.07 -3.12
N CYS A 243 22.87 -4.89 -2.60
CA CYS A 243 21.96 -4.50 -1.51
C CYS A 243 22.34 -5.32 -0.27
N VAL A 244 22.79 -4.64 0.77
CA VAL A 244 23.32 -5.25 1.98
C VAL A 244 22.29 -5.12 3.11
N SER A 245 21.89 -6.27 3.65
CA SER A 245 21.00 -6.34 4.82
C SER A 245 21.82 -6.26 6.10
N MET A 246 21.38 -5.46 7.07
CA MET A 246 21.98 -5.33 8.40
C MET A 246 21.67 -6.52 9.33
N GLY A 247 20.78 -7.41 8.92
CA GLY A 247 20.54 -8.71 9.55
C GLY A 247 19.30 -8.79 10.43
N SER A 248 18.55 -7.71 10.65
CA SER A 248 17.22 -7.81 11.24
C SER A 248 16.22 -8.46 10.29
N MET A 249 15.10 -8.96 10.81
CA MET A 249 14.06 -9.57 9.97
C MET A 249 13.43 -8.54 9.01
N GLY A 250 13.33 -7.29 9.44
CA GLY A 250 12.84 -6.19 8.62
C GLY A 250 13.83 -5.82 7.53
N ASP A 251 15.13 -5.76 7.85
CA ASP A 251 16.19 -5.45 6.91
C ASP A 251 16.28 -6.49 5.80
N ASP A 252 16.22 -7.78 6.14
CA ASP A 252 16.26 -8.87 5.16
C ASP A 252 15.10 -8.75 4.15
N LEU A 253 13.88 -8.44 4.63
CA LEU A 253 12.72 -8.28 3.75
C LEU A 253 12.82 -7.01 2.91
N ALA A 254 13.18 -5.89 3.52
CA ALA A 254 13.33 -4.62 2.81
C ALA A 254 14.43 -4.71 1.74
N THR A 255 15.56 -5.32 2.07
CA THR A 255 16.65 -5.57 1.12
C THR A 255 16.21 -6.45 -0.05
N GLU A 256 15.48 -7.52 0.24
CA GLU A 256 14.98 -8.41 -0.81
C GLU A 256 13.93 -7.74 -1.71
N LEU A 257 13.07 -6.90 -1.13
CA LEU A 257 12.15 -6.08 -1.90
C LEU A 257 12.90 -5.11 -2.81
N LEU A 258 13.89 -4.39 -2.28
CA LEU A 258 14.71 -3.46 -3.08
C LEU A 258 15.40 -4.17 -4.25
N VAL A 259 15.99 -5.34 -4.02
CA VAL A 259 16.61 -6.14 -5.09
C VAL A 259 15.59 -6.51 -6.16
N ARG A 260 14.37 -6.90 -5.78
CA ARG A 260 13.31 -7.25 -6.75
C ARG A 260 12.82 -6.04 -7.53
N ILE A 261 12.72 -4.89 -6.88
CA ILE A 261 12.36 -3.61 -7.50
C ILE A 261 13.40 -3.20 -8.55
N LEU A 262 14.69 -3.27 -8.21
CA LEU A 262 15.77 -2.95 -9.14
C LEU A 262 15.83 -3.94 -10.30
N ARG A 263 15.63 -5.23 -10.05
CA ARG A 263 15.59 -6.27 -11.10
C ARG A 263 14.37 -6.14 -12.02
N ASP A 264 13.26 -5.65 -11.55
CA ASP A 264 12.08 -5.33 -12.38
C ASP A 264 12.44 -4.26 -13.44
N LYS A 265 13.35 -3.35 -13.10
CA LYS A 265 13.96 -2.36 -14.01
C LYS A 265 15.12 -2.91 -14.83
N LYS A 266 15.32 -4.26 -14.87
CA LYS A 266 16.37 -4.95 -15.61
C LYS A 266 17.80 -4.62 -15.14
N LEU A 267 17.97 -4.19 -13.90
CA LEU A 267 19.27 -3.93 -13.28
C LEU A 267 19.77 -5.18 -12.57
N ASP A 268 21.10 -5.44 -12.60
CA ASP A 268 21.70 -6.59 -11.90
C ASP A 268 21.88 -6.25 -10.41
N ALA A 269 20.81 -6.40 -9.64
CA ALA A 269 20.81 -6.20 -8.20
C ALA A 269 20.97 -7.53 -7.46
N ARG A 270 21.78 -7.54 -6.39
CA ARG A 270 22.12 -8.75 -5.62
C ARG A 270 22.02 -8.47 -4.13
N HIS A 271 21.40 -9.41 -3.39
CA HIS A 271 21.24 -9.34 -1.95
C HIS A 271 22.45 -10.00 -1.26
N LEU A 272 23.14 -9.26 -0.42
CA LEU A 272 24.20 -9.76 0.45
C LEU A 272 23.85 -9.55 1.91
N SER A 273 24.27 -10.48 2.76
CA SER A 273 24.29 -10.28 4.21
C SER A 273 25.66 -9.71 4.63
N ILE A 274 25.77 -9.25 5.87
CA ILE A 274 27.06 -8.84 6.46
C ILE A 274 28.04 -10.00 6.45
N GLU A 275 27.58 -11.23 6.69
CA GLU A 275 28.43 -12.42 6.67
C GLU A 275 28.98 -12.70 5.26
N ASP A 276 28.20 -12.45 4.21
CA ASP A 276 28.67 -12.60 2.83
C ASP A 276 29.73 -11.55 2.48
N LEU A 277 29.59 -10.33 3.00
CA LEU A 277 30.59 -9.29 2.81
C LEU A 277 31.96 -9.66 3.39
N LYS A 278 32.01 -10.39 4.49
CA LYS A 278 33.28 -10.85 5.13
C LYS A 278 33.98 -11.94 4.35
N GLN A 279 33.30 -12.59 3.41
CA GLN A 279 33.89 -13.64 2.59
C GLN A 279 34.80 -13.05 1.50
N VAL A 280 35.81 -13.81 1.13
CA VAL A 280 36.70 -13.46 -0.01
C VAL A 280 35.85 -13.51 -1.28
N PRO A 281 35.94 -12.50 -2.16
CA PRO A 281 35.24 -12.53 -3.44
C PRO A 281 35.66 -13.77 -4.24
N PRO A 282 34.71 -14.37 -5.00
CA PRO A 282 35.07 -15.46 -5.89
C PRO A 282 36.13 -15.00 -6.88
N PRO A 283 37.08 -15.86 -7.24
CA PRO A 283 38.17 -15.50 -8.14
C PRO A 283 37.71 -15.10 -9.56
N GLU A 284 36.50 -15.50 -9.93
CA GLU A 284 35.84 -15.17 -11.20
C GLU A 284 35.16 -13.78 -11.19
N ALA A 285 35.06 -13.13 -10.01
CA ALA A 285 34.47 -11.82 -9.92
C ALA A 285 35.37 -10.74 -10.52
N VAL A 286 34.81 -9.97 -11.46
CA VAL A 286 35.57 -8.90 -12.13
C VAL A 286 35.76 -7.72 -11.17
N PRO A 287 37.02 -7.28 -10.94
CA PRO A 287 37.27 -6.08 -10.13
C PRO A 287 36.55 -4.85 -10.70
N GLY A 288 35.90 -4.07 -9.85
CA GLY A 288 35.13 -2.88 -10.27
C GLY A 288 33.78 -3.17 -10.95
N SER A 289 33.26 -4.40 -10.87
CA SER A 289 31.92 -4.74 -11.37
C SER A 289 30.82 -4.05 -10.61
N VAL A 290 31.02 -3.68 -9.33
CA VAL A 290 30.06 -3.03 -8.47
C VAL A 290 30.03 -1.53 -8.73
N SER A 291 28.85 -1.00 -9.02
CA SER A 291 28.60 0.41 -9.29
C SER A 291 27.96 1.14 -8.11
N MET A 292 27.12 0.44 -7.39
CA MET A 292 26.32 1.01 -6.29
C MET A 292 26.16 -0.01 -5.17
N VAL A 293 26.21 0.47 -3.94
CA VAL A 293 25.97 -0.36 -2.75
C VAL A 293 24.90 0.30 -1.89
N TYR A 294 23.80 -0.42 -1.66
CA TYR A 294 22.77 -0.03 -0.73
C TYR A 294 22.99 -0.69 0.62
N VAL A 295 22.99 0.10 1.69
CA VAL A 295 22.98 -0.39 3.07
C VAL A 295 21.56 -0.19 3.61
N VAL A 296 20.83 -1.28 3.79
CA VAL A 296 19.43 -1.24 4.19
C VAL A 296 19.30 -1.51 5.68
N SER A 297 18.79 -0.52 6.41
CA SER A 297 18.52 -0.58 7.84
C SER A 297 17.07 -0.17 8.11
N ALA A 298 16.36 -1.06 8.80
CA ALA A 298 14.96 -0.87 9.19
C ALA A 298 14.80 -0.80 10.72
N ALA A 299 15.91 -0.84 11.48
CA ALA A 299 15.91 -0.94 12.94
C ALA A 299 16.48 0.31 13.63
N PRO A 300 15.99 0.66 14.84
CA PRO A 300 16.44 1.82 15.62
C PRO A 300 17.71 1.58 16.46
N GLY A 301 18.39 2.66 16.73
CA GLY A 301 19.29 2.82 17.90
C GLY A 301 20.59 2.04 17.86
N GLU A 302 20.68 0.91 18.56
CA GLU A 302 21.94 0.14 18.70
C GLU A 302 22.47 -0.45 17.39
N GLU A 303 21.58 -0.80 16.46
CA GLU A 303 21.95 -1.27 15.14
C GLU A 303 22.52 -0.16 14.25
N ARG A 304 22.30 1.11 14.60
CA ARG A 304 22.86 2.26 13.88
C ARG A 304 24.39 2.31 13.95
N SER A 305 24.97 2.12 15.13
CA SER A 305 26.42 2.08 15.27
C SER A 305 27.05 0.95 14.43
N ARG A 306 26.33 -0.18 14.33
CA ARG A 306 26.71 -1.29 13.47
C ARG A 306 26.57 -0.93 11.98
N ALA A 307 25.51 -0.20 11.62
CA ALA A 307 25.30 0.27 10.24
C ALA A 307 26.39 1.25 9.80
N VAL A 308 26.81 2.17 10.66
CA VAL A 308 27.92 3.09 10.41
C VAL A 308 29.23 2.33 10.20
N ALA A 309 29.58 1.42 11.11
CA ALA A 309 30.80 0.61 10.97
C ALA A 309 30.80 -0.24 9.68
N THR A 310 29.64 -0.83 9.34
CA THR A 310 29.49 -1.59 8.09
C THR A 310 29.60 -0.68 6.86
N ALA A 311 29.05 0.53 6.89
CA ALA A 311 29.17 1.50 5.80
C ALA A 311 30.63 1.91 5.55
N GLU A 312 31.42 2.09 6.63
CA GLU A 312 32.86 2.36 6.54
C GLU A 312 33.64 1.18 5.95
N GLU A 313 33.32 -0.05 6.36
CA GLU A 313 33.92 -1.27 5.80
C GLU A 313 33.59 -1.40 4.29
N ILE A 314 32.33 -1.14 3.91
CA ILE A 314 31.90 -1.16 2.51
C ILE A 314 32.62 -0.08 1.71
N ARG A 315 32.75 1.13 2.26
CA ARG A 315 33.48 2.23 1.61
C ARG A 315 34.93 1.89 1.35
N ALA A 316 35.60 1.28 2.31
CA ALA A 316 36.99 0.82 2.16
C ALA A 316 37.13 -0.24 1.06
N ARG A 317 36.13 -1.14 0.92
CA ARG A 317 36.18 -2.24 -0.03
C ARG A 317 35.72 -1.86 -1.44
N PHE A 318 34.76 -0.94 -1.55
CA PHE A 318 34.14 -0.52 -2.81
C PHE A 318 34.29 1.00 -3.01
N ALA A 319 35.55 1.50 -2.97
CA ALA A 319 35.83 2.95 -2.99
C ALA A 319 35.29 3.68 -4.24
N HIS A 320 35.03 2.97 -5.34
CA HIS A 320 34.52 3.55 -6.59
C HIS A 320 32.98 3.43 -6.72
N ALA A 321 32.31 2.70 -5.82
CA ALA A 321 30.88 2.52 -5.87
C ALA A 321 30.15 3.64 -5.11
N LEU A 322 28.99 4.07 -5.62
CA LEU A 322 28.11 4.98 -4.92
C LEU A 322 27.50 4.25 -3.71
N LEU A 323 27.69 4.80 -2.52
CA LEU A 323 27.13 4.25 -1.28
C LEU A 323 25.81 4.96 -0.94
N VAL A 324 24.73 4.21 -0.88
CA VAL A 324 23.39 4.71 -0.57
C VAL A 324 22.90 4.09 0.74
N GLY A 325 22.62 4.93 1.74
CA GLY A 325 21.98 4.51 2.98
C GLY A 325 20.46 4.48 2.82
N VAL A 326 19.84 3.33 3.06
CA VAL A 326 18.36 3.19 3.03
C VAL A 326 17.87 2.98 4.45
N CYS A 327 17.30 4.05 5.02
CA CYS A 327 16.76 4.06 6.39
C CYS A 327 15.23 4.12 6.31
N LEU A 328 14.56 3.01 6.67
CA LEU A 328 13.10 2.90 6.54
C LEU A 328 12.41 3.16 7.89
N PRO A 329 11.91 4.38 8.14
CA PRO A 329 11.29 4.77 9.43
C PRO A 329 9.98 4.03 9.70
N GLY A 330 9.37 3.46 8.68
CA GLY A 330 8.09 2.76 8.77
C GLY A 330 8.08 1.48 9.63
N LEU A 331 9.23 0.90 9.96
CA LEU A 331 9.34 -0.31 10.79
C LEU A 331 9.58 -0.02 12.28
N MET A 332 9.68 1.25 12.68
CA MET A 332 10.01 1.66 14.05
C MET A 332 8.83 2.13 14.86
N LEU A 333 8.89 1.86 16.15
CA LEU A 333 7.97 2.32 17.19
C LEU A 333 8.25 3.80 17.56
N GLN A 334 7.22 4.64 17.49
CA GLN A 334 7.00 5.88 18.27
C GLN A 334 8.11 6.95 18.37
N GLN A 335 9.10 6.99 17.51
CA GLN A 335 9.97 8.16 17.45
C GLN A 335 9.72 8.96 16.17
N GLU A 336 9.66 10.29 16.31
CA GLU A 336 9.64 11.21 15.18
C GLU A 336 10.77 10.84 14.21
N PRO A 337 10.54 10.95 12.90
CA PRO A 337 11.58 10.69 11.91
C PRO A 337 12.70 11.74 12.10
N SER A 338 13.62 11.49 13.00
CA SER A 338 14.92 12.14 12.87
C SER A 338 15.46 11.62 11.55
N ILE A 339 15.65 12.49 10.60
CA ILE A 339 16.28 12.24 9.29
C ILE A 339 17.72 11.85 9.58
N ASP A 340 17.89 10.61 10.01
CA ASP A 340 19.17 10.07 10.41
C ASP A 340 19.83 9.43 9.18
N THR A 341 20.46 10.29 8.39
CA THR A 341 21.35 9.87 7.31
C THR A 341 22.51 9.05 7.88
N LEU A 342 22.90 7.97 7.21
CA LEU A 342 24.15 7.28 7.49
C LEU A 342 25.31 8.23 7.17
N PRO A 343 26.16 8.61 8.15
CA PRO A 343 27.17 9.68 7.96
C PRO A 343 28.18 9.35 6.85
N SER A 344 28.38 8.08 6.56
CA SER A 344 29.34 7.60 5.54
C SER A 344 28.71 7.38 4.17
N ALA A 345 27.39 7.58 3.99
CA ALA A 345 26.73 7.38 2.71
C ALA A 345 26.82 8.64 1.82
N ASP A 346 26.95 8.45 0.52
CA ASP A 346 26.94 9.55 -0.46
C ASP A 346 25.55 10.12 -0.67
N ARG A 347 24.54 9.22 -0.63
CA ARG A 347 23.12 9.56 -0.72
C ARG A 347 22.34 8.75 0.32
N SER A 348 21.17 9.25 0.73
CA SER A 348 20.29 8.55 1.65
C SER A 348 18.87 8.52 1.10
N ALA A 349 18.16 7.42 1.40
CA ALA A 349 16.76 7.21 1.06
C ALA A 349 15.99 6.81 2.32
N THR A 350 14.77 7.30 2.43
CA THR A 350 13.84 7.00 3.54
C THR A 350 12.71 6.05 3.12
N SER A 351 12.67 5.71 1.84
CA SER A 351 11.69 4.78 1.25
C SER A 351 12.31 3.95 0.12
N LEU A 352 11.65 2.86 -0.25
CA LEU A 352 12.06 2.04 -1.40
C LEU A 352 11.84 2.80 -2.73
N VAL A 353 10.82 3.68 -2.77
CA VAL A 353 10.58 4.56 -3.93
C VAL A 353 11.74 5.51 -4.12
N GLU A 354 12.20 6.17 -3.06
CA GLU A 354 13.33 7.10 -3.10
C GLU A 354 14.63 6.38 -3.46
N ALA A 355 14.87 5.19 -2.88
CA ALA A 355 16.02 4.36 -3.21
C ALA A 355 16.05 3.97 -4.70
N LEU A 356 14.88 3.65 -5.28
CA LEU A 356 14.76 3.39 -6.72
C LEU A 356 15.06 4.65 -7.55
N GLN A 357 14.53 5.81 -7.14
CA GLN A 357 14.74 7.06 -7.86
C GLN A 357 16.23 7.45 -7.91
N ILE A 358 16.93 7.35 -6.77
CA ILE A 358 18.39 7.58 -6.71
C ILE A 358 19.13 6.71 -7.72
N CYS A 359 18.70 5.44 -7.87
CA CYS A 359 19.30 4.53 -8.84
C CYS A 359 19.05 4.98 -10.28
N LEU A 360 17.81 5.34 -10.61
CA LEU A 360 17.44 5.76 -11.97
C LEU A 360 18.18 7.03 -12.37
N ASP A 361 18.20 8.03 -11.49
CA ASP A 361 18.93 9.28 -11.71
C ASP A 361 20.43 9.02 -11.97
N TRP A 362 21.05 8.14 -11.18
CA TRP A 362 22.45 7.79 -11.35
C TRP A 362 22.74 7.04 -12.67
N VAL A 363 21.83 6.15 -13.09
CA VAL A 363 21.95 5.44 -14.38
C VAL A 363 21.82 6.42 -15.54
N GLU A 364 20.90 7.39 -15.47
CA GLU A 364 20.71 8.43 -16.47
C GLU A 364 21.92 9.37 -16.55
N GLU A 365 22.45 9.84 -15.41
CA GLU A 365 23.66 10.66 -15.34
C GLU A 365 24.86 9.96 -16.03
N ARG A 366 24.98 8.65 -15.83
CA ARG A 366 26.08 7.86 -16.40
C ARG A 366 25.90 7.50 -17.88
N ALA A 367 24.66 7.45 -18.36
CA ALA A 367 24.36 7.25 -19.77
C ALA A 367 24.58 8.52 -20.60
N ALA A 368 24.52 9.69 -19.93
CA ALA A 368 24.75 11.00 -20.54
C ALA A 368 26.24 11.44 -20.54
N ALA A 369 27.08 10.82 -19.72
CA ALA A 369 28.52 11.06 -19.63
C ALA A 369 29.35 10.12 -20.53
#